data_ec0abda35028476aa516122e2d3c2c3b
#
_entry.id   ec0abda35028476aa516122e2d3c2c3b
#
_cell.length_a   1.000
_cell.length_b   1.000
_cell.length_c   1.000
_cell.angle_alpha   90.00
_cell.angle_beta   90.00
_cell.angle_gamma   90.00
#
_symmetry.space_group_name_H-M   'P 1'
#
loop_
_entity.id
_entity.type
_entity.pdbx_description
1 polymer ?
#
loop_
_entity_poly.entity_id
_entity_poly.type
_entity_poly.pdbx_seq_one_letter_code
_entity_poly.pdbx_strand_id
1 'polypeptide(L)'
;MPVFKIVINDGAGAATRGMKRSHTFTRTVEAKDLAYALVEVWEDIFGESFEDTVRDDYGKDLEDLNEDELDDINDFYEDPLFFMDDLDCSSGDPFVEEIYEDGKLIFSYFD
;
A
#
# COMPACT_ATOMS: atom_id res chain seq x y z
N MET A 1 -13.52 -5.73 13.81
CA MET A 1 -12.60 -5.76 12.66
C MET A 1 -11.17 -5.54 13.16
N PRO A 2 -10.17 -6.12 12.53
CA PRO A 2 -8.80 -5.88 12.96
C PRO A 2 -8.37 -4.43 12.77
N VAL A 3 -7.41 -4.00 13.58
CA VAL A 3 -6.83 -2.66 13.50
C VAL A 3 -5.44 -2.77 12.89
N PHE A 4 -5.23 -2.09 11.77
CA PHE A 4 -3.95 -2.07 11.06
C PHE A 4 -3.22 -0.77 11.34
N LYS A 5 -1.96 -0.90 11.73
CA LYS A 5 -1.04 0.23 11.87
C LYS A 5 -0.07 0.16 10.69
N ILE A 6 -0.15 1.14 9.81
CA ILE A 6 0.64 1.17 8.57
C ILE A 6 1.66 2.29 8.69
N VAL A 7 2.94 1.91 8.69
CA VAL A 7 4.06 2.84 8.75
C VAL A 7 4.51 3.13 7.32
N ILE A 8 4.40 4.39 6.91
CA ILE A 8 4.68 4.82 5.55
C ILE A 8 5.94 5.69 5.55
N ASN A 9 6.91 5.35 4.71
CA ASN A 9 8.09 6.17 4.48
C ASN A 9 7.78 7.12 3.32
N ASP A 10 8.08 8.41 3.47
CA ASP A 10 7.78 9.41 2.45
C ASP A 10 8.71 9.36 1.22
N GLY A 11 9.69 8.45 1.23
CA GLY A 11 10.63 8.29 0.15
C GLY A 11 11.86 9.18 0.24
N ALA A 12 11.84 10.20 1.08
CA ALA A 12 12.96 11.14 1.18
C ALA A 12 14.25 10.47 1.66
N GLY A 13 14.12 9.42 2.48
CA GLY A 13 15.25 8.63 2.95
C GLY A 13 15.60 7.43 2.09
N ALA A 14 14.84 7.15 1.04
CA ALA A 14 15.00 5.94 0.24
C ALA A 14 16.35 5.85 -0.46
N ALA A 15 16.90 6.97 -0.89
CA ALA A 15 18.20 7.03 -1.53
C ALA A 15 19.37 6.84 -0.55
N THR A 16 19.10 6.91 0.75
CA THR A 16 20.09 6.80 1.82
C THR A 16 19.89 5.48 2.55
N ARG A 17 20.66 4.48 2.19
CA ARG A 17 20.52 3.15 2.79
C ARG A 17 20.75 3.20 4.29
N GLY A 18 19.92 2.47 5.02
CA GLY A 18 20.03 2.37 6.46
C GLY A 18 19.29 3.45 7.23
N MET A 19 18.65 4.38 6.56
CA MET A 19 17.83 5.42 7.20
C MET A 19 16.39 4.98 7.41
N LYS A 20 16.23 3.75 7.84
CA LYS A 20 14.95 3.18 8.25
C LYS A 20 14.27 4.12 9.24
N ARG A 21 13.00 4.42 9.00
CA ARG A 21 12.16 5.29 9.85
C ARG A 21 12.61 6.74 9.95
N SER A 22 13.48 7.19 9.04
CA SER A 22 13.98 8.57 9.10
C SER A 22 12.92 9.61 8.67
N HIS A 23 12.01 9.23 7.79
CA HIS A 23 10.95 10.10 7.26
C HIS A 23 9.63 9.33 7.19
N THR A 24 9.15 8.89 8.34
CA THR A 24 7.95 8.06 8.39
C THR A 24 6.80 8.77 9.06
N PHE A 25 5.59 8.37 8.67
CA PHE A 25 4.37 8.68 9.40
C PHE A 25 3.53 7.41 9.49
N THR A 26 2.59 7.41 10.43
CA THR A 26 1.81 6.22 10.72
C THR A 26 0.34 6.50 10.53
N ARG A 27 -0.35 5.57 9.88
CA ARG A 27 -1.81 5.56 9.77
C ARG A 27 -2.36 4.35 10.51
N THR A 28 -3.41 4.58 11.27
CA THR A 28 -4.11 3.50 11.98
C THR A 28 -5.50 3.38 11.36
N VAL A 29 -5.81 2.21 10.83
CA VAL A 29 -7.05 1.94 10.10
C VAL A 29 -7.72 0.70 10.65
N GLU A 30 -9.00 0.79 10.95
CA GLU A 30 -9.82 -0.36 11.28
C GLU A 30 -10.50 -0.82 9.98
N ALA A 31 -10.21 -2.03 9.54
CA ALA A 31 -10.70 -2.54 8.26
C ALA A 31 -10.94 -4.04 8.31
N LYS A 32 -11.73 -4.54 7.39
CA LYS A 32 -12.09 -5.95 7.26
C LYS A 32 -10.85 -6.83 7.09
N ASP A 33 -9.90 -6.38 6.25
CA ASP A 33 -8.65 -7.07 6.01
C ASP A 33 -7.58 -6.08 5.54
N LEU A 34 -6.36 -6.59 5.30
CA LEU A 34 -5.22 -5.76 4.94
C LEU A 34 -5.43 -5.01 3.62
N ALA A 35 -6.03 -5.64 2.61
CA ALA A 35 -6.24 -4.99 1.33
C ALA A 35 -7.14 -3.76 1.47
N TYR A 36 -8.22 -3.88 2.24
CA TYR A 36 -9.10 -2.73 2.50
C TYR A 36 -8.39 -1.64 3.29
N ALA A 37 -7.54 -2.02 4.24
CA ALA A 37 -6.74 -1.04 5.00
C ALA A 37 -5.79 -0.28 4.08
N LEU A 38 -5.13 -0.96 3.15
CA LEU A 38 -4.22 -0.33 2.19
C LEU A 38 -4.96 0.61 1.24
N VAL A 39 -6.15 0.25 0.81
CA VAL A 39 -6.99 1.13 -0.02
C VAL A 39 -7.33 2.42 0.71
N GLU A 40 -7.61 2.36 2.01
CA GLU A 40 -7.89 3.54 2.84
C GLU A 40 -6.71 4.53 2.86
N VAL A 41 -5.48 4.05 2.83
CA VAL A 41 -4.27 4.88 2.88
C VAL A 41 -3.60 5.04 1.51
N TRP A 42 -4.26 4.63 0.45
CA TRP A 42 -3.69 4.60 -0.90
C TRP A 42 -3.19 5.96 -1.36
N GLU A 43 -3.95 7.01 -1.06
CA GLU A 43 -3.56 8.37 -1.43
C GLU A 43 -2.27 8.82 -0.74
N ASP A 44 -2.04 8.38 0.50
CA ASP A 44 -0.82 8.69 1.25
C ASP A 44 0.42 8.03 0.64
N ILE A 45 0.24 6.91 -0.06
CA ILE A 45 1.33 6.15 -0.66
C ILE A 45 1.57 6.59 -2.11
N PHE A 46 0.51 6.74 -2.89
CA PHE A 46 0.60 6.92 -4.35
C PHE A 46 0.21 8.32 -4.83
N GLY A 47 -0.25 9.20 -3.93
CA GLY A 47 -0.63 10.57 -4.29
C GLY A 47 -2.00 10.69 -4.94
N GLU A 48 -2.71 9.58 -5.13
CA GLU A 48 -4.07 9.57 -5.68
C GLU A 48 -4.87 8.45 -5.03
N SER A 49 -6.21 8.54 -5.09
CA SER A 49 -7.07 7.52 -4.53
C SER A 49 -6.94 6.21 -5.31
N PHE A 50 -7.35 5.10 -4.69
CA PHE A 50 -7.36 3.80 -5.36
C PHE A 50 -8.21 3.83 -6.63
N GLU A 51 -9.36 4.48 -6.58
CA GLU A 51 -10.24 4.62 -7.74
C GLU A 51 -9.57 5.38 -8.89
N ASP A 52 -8.83 6.45 -8.58
CA ASP A 52 -8.08 7.22 -9.58
C ASP A 52 -6.94 6.40 -10.17
N THR A 53 -6.27 5.59 -9.37
CA THR A 53 -5.22 4.69 -9.85
C THR A 53 -5.78 3.67 -10.84
N VAL A 54 -6.93 3.09 -10.52
CA VAL A 54 -7.61 2.15 -11.42
C VAL A 54 -7.97 2.83 -12.75
N ARG A 55 -8.50 4.05 -12.67
CA ARG A 55 -8.87 4.81 -13.88
C ARG A 55 -7.64 5.10 -14.74
N ASP A 56 -6.52 5.46 -14.13
CA ASP A 56 -5.28 5.75 -14.85
C ASP A 56 -4.69 4.50 -15.51
N ASP A 57 -4.73 3.36 -14.82
CA ASP A 57 -4.15 2.12 -15.31
C ASP A 57 -4.98 1.46 -16.39
N TYR A 58 -6.29 1.48 -16.27
CA TYR A 58 -7.20 0.76 -17.17
C TYR A 58 -7.99 1.67 -18.12
N GLY A 59 -7.96 2.98 -17.89
CA GLY A 59 -8.74 3.94 -18.68
C GLY A 59 -10.24 3.87 -18.45
N LYS A 60 -10.68 3.20 -17.36
CA LYS A 60 -12.08 2.98 -17.01
C LYS A 60 -12.27 3.10 -15.51
N ASP A 61 -13.51 3.36 -15.08
CA ASP A 61 -13.86 3.31 -13.67
C ASP A 61 -13.89 1.86 -13.19
N LEU A 62 -13.71 1.67 -11.88
CA LEU A 62 -13.67 0.34 -11.27
C LEU A 62 -14.92 -0.49 -11.60
N GLU A 63 -16.09 0.15 -11.62
CA GLU A 63 -17.37 -0.51 -11.92
C GLU A 63 -17.51 -0.92 -13.39
N ASP A 64 -16.69 -0.37 -14.29
CA ASP A 64 -16.72 -0.63 -15.72
C ASP A 64 -15.69 -1.65 -16.19
N LEU A 65 -14.89 -2.21 -15.28
CA LEU A 65 -13.85 -3.18 -15.61
C LEU A 65 -14.46 -4.51 -16.08
N ASN A 66 -13.79 -5.14 -17.07
CA ASN A 66 -14.19 -6.48 -17.52
C ASN A 66 -13.66 -7.55 -16.56
N GLU A 67 -13.99 -8.83 -16.80
CA GLU A 67 -13.58 -9.94 -15.93
C GLU A 67 -12.07 -10.06 -15.78
N ASP A 68 -11.31 -9.92 -16.86
CA ASP A 68 -9.86 -10.04 -16.81
C ASP A 68 -9.22 -8.92 -15.99
N GLU A 69 -9.73 -7.72 -16.14
CA GLU A 69 -9.26 -6.56 -15.37
C GLU A 69 -9.63 -6.68 -13.90
N LEU A 70 -10.84 -7.18 -13.60
CA LEU A 70 -11.26 -7.43 -12.23
C LEU A 70 -10.45 -8.55 -11.56
N ASP A 71 -10.00 -9.54 -12.31
CA ASP A 71 -9.15 -10.60 -11.77
C ASP A 71 -7.81 -10.03 -11.25
N ASP A 72 -7.23 -9.07 -11.95
CA ASP A 72 -6.01 -8.41 -11.50
C ASP A 72 -6.23 -7.65 -10.18
N ILE A 73 -7.37 -6.97 -10.07
CA ILE A 73 -7.73 -6.27 -8.83
C ILE A 73 -7.97 -7.26 -7.70
N ASN A 74 -8.65 -8.37 -7.98
CA ASN A 74 -8.94 -9.40 -6.98
C ASN A 74 -7.66 -10.06 -6.47
N ASP A 75 -6.65 -10.24 -7.32
CA ASP A 75 -5.33 -10.75 -6.91
C ASP A 75 -4.72 -9.86 -5.82
N PHE A 76 -4.84 -8.55 -5.96
CA PHE A 76 -4.41 -7.63 -4.91
C PHE A 76 -5.17 -7.86 -3.60
N TYR A 77 -6.49 -8.03 -3.67
CA TYR A 77 -7.29 -8.27 -2.46
C TYR A 77 -6.98 -9.61 -1.82
N GLU A 78 -6.58 -10.61 -2.59
CA GLU A 78 -6.22 -11.92 -2.07
C GLU A 78 -4.81 -11.95 -1.46
N ASP A 79 -3.86 -11.24 -2.06
CA ASP A 79 -2.47 -11.23 -1.60
C ASP A 79 -1.84 -9.83 -1.68
N PRO A 80 -2.27 -8.91 -0.79
CA PRO A 80 -1.73 -7.55 -0.79
C PRO A 80 -0.25 -7.48 -0.38
N LEU A 81 0.25 -8.45 0.38
CA LEU A 81 1.66 -8.47 0.78
C LEU A 81 2.57 -8.73 -0.42
N PHE A 82 2.12 -9.57 -1.35
CA PHE A 82 2.86 -9.80 -2.59
C PHE A 82 2.97 -8.51 -3.41
N PHE A 83 1.89 -7.74 -3.48
CA PHE A 83 1.90 -6.44 -4.14
C PHE A 83 2.91 -5.48 -3.49
N MET A 84 3.00 -5.49 -2.15
CA MET A 84 3.94 -4.61 -1.44
C MET A 84 5.40 -4.94 -1.74
N ASP A 85 5.72 -6.20 -2.00
CA ASP A 85 7.09 -6.64 -2.32
C ASP A 85 7.62 -6.04 -3.63
N ASP A 86 6.72 -5.66 -4.54
CA ASP A 86 7.10 -5.11 -5.84
C ASP A 86 7.37 -3.60 -5.81
N LEU A 87 7.14 -2.93 -4.69
CA LEU A 87 7.36 -1.50 -4.58
C LEU A 87 8.87 -1.17 -4.59
N ASP A 88 9.26 -0.26 -5.47
CA ASP A 88 10.65 0.17 -5.61
C ASP A 88 10.89 1.44 -4.80
N CYS A 89 11.57 1.30 -3.66
CA CYS A 89 11.89 2.43 -2.79
C CYS A 89 13.04 3.29 -3.32
N SER A 90 13.73 2.86 -4.37
CA SER A 90 14.86 3.62 -4.93
C SER A 90 14.42 4.83 -5.76
N SER A 91 13.15 4.88 -6.12
CA SER A 91 12.60 5.97 -6.93
C SER A 91 12.39 7.28 -6.16
N GLY A 92 12.44 7.23 -4.83
CA GLY A 92 12.13 8.39 -3.99
C GLY A 92 10.64 8.56 -3.71
N ASP A 93 9.81 7.68 -4.21
CA ASP A 93 8.36 7.71 -3.98
C ASP A 93 8.01 7.13 -2.62
N PRO A 94 6.89 7.55 -2.00
CA PRO A 94 6.45 6.95 -0.74
C PRO A 94 6.23 5.44 -0.87
N PHE A 95 6.49 4.71 0.22
CA PHE A 95 6.28 3.27 0.25
C PHE A 95 5.91 2.83 1.67
N VAL A 96 5.32 1.64 1.77
CA VAL A 96 4.99 1.05 3.07
C VAL A 96 6.24 0.42 3.67
N GLU A 97 6.63 0.88 4.84
CA GLU A 97 7.82 0.37 5.54
C GLU A 97 7.48 -0.82 6.44
N GLU A 98 6.41 -0.70 7.22
CA GLU A 98 5.96 -1.76 8.14
C GLU A 98 4.45 -1.78 8.23
N ILE A 99 3.90 -2.96 8.52
CA ILE A 99 2.46 -3.13 8.78
C ILE A 99 2.30 -3.99 10.03
N TYR A 100 1.45 -3.52 10.95
CA TYR A 100 1.06 -4.27 12.15
C TYR A 100 -0.44 -4.54 12.12
N GLU A 101 -0.84 -5.76 12.44
CA GLU A 101 -2.24 -6.14 12.61
C GLU A 101 -2.48 -6.44 14.09
N ASP A 102 -3.33 -5.65 14.73
CA ASP A 102 -3.63 -5.77 16.16
C ASP A 102 -2.36 -5.79 17.02
N GLY A 103 -1.37 -4.99 16.62
CA GLY A 103 -0.09 -4.86 17.35
C GLY A 103 0.98 -5.85 16.93
N LYS A 104 0.67 -6.79 16.03
CA LYS A 104 1.62 -7.80 15.55
C LYS A 104 2.20 -7.39 14.20
N LEU A 105 3.53 -7.38 14.08
CA LEU A 105 4.20 -7.09 12.81
C LEU A 105 3.90 -8.20 11.80
N ILE A 106 3.34 -7.84 10.64
CA ILE A 106 3.01 -8.77 9.57
C ILE A 106 3.79 -8.48 8.28
N PHE A 107 4.39 -7.29 8.16
CA PHE A 107 5.19 -6.93 6.99
C PHE A 107 6.28 -5.93 7.40
N SER A 108 7.49 -6.12 6.85
CA SER A 108 8.59 -5.17 7.00
C SER A 108 9.39 -5.13 5.70
N TYR A 109 9.51 -3.94 5.12
CA TYR A 109 10.21 -3.75 3.84
C TYR A 109 11.72 -4.01 3.96
N PHE A 110 12.33 -3.65 5.10
CA PHE A 110 13.78 -3.72 5.29
C PHE A 110 14.28 -5.02 5.93
N ASP A 111 13.39 -5.92 6.29
CA ASP A 111 13.77 -7.19 6.93
C ASP A 111 13.74 -8.36 5.96
#